data_3c4b2dba6b7d0c7e97a9604e318c334a
#
_entry.id   3c4b2dba6b7d0c7e97a9604e318c334a
#
_cell.length_a   1.000
_cell.length_b   1.000
_cell.length_c   1.000
_cell.angle_alpha   90.00
_cell.angle_beta   90.00
_cell.angle_gamma   90.00
#
_symmetry.space_group_name_H-M   'P 1'
#
loop_
_entity.id
_entity.type
_entity.pdbx_description
1 polymer ?
#
loop_
_entity_poly.entity_id
_entity_poly.type
_entity_poly.pdbx_seq_one_letter_code
_entity_poly.pdbx_strand_id
1 'polypeptide(L)'
;MSTFTLTILGARGSMAVSGQERAQFGGATSCYMVQAGEQTVFLDGGSGLIDAPSEFASTPAILLSHLHLDHILGLGMYARLSKKGLRTDLYVPAEEGEDASSALDRVYSPPYWPLRLGEYAGDVRIFPFSSSMRIGNVLVETMPGAHPGGCLAIKLTFEGKSLVYATDQEPDGETLGRLADLAKDADLLMFDGQFTDAEAEMKKGFGHSAPSEAIALMERCGAKRLLLIHHDPLRTDAQILAAEQAIGLENVRFARAGETIRI
;
A
#
# COMPACT_ATOMS: atom_id res chain seq x y z
N MET A 1 -18.87 13.67 12.74
CA MET A 1 -17.99 12.50 12.65
C MET A 1 -16.79 12.90 11.81
N SER A 2 -15.59 12.65 12.31
CA SER A 2 -14.37 12.96 11.58
C SER A 2 -14.29 12.09 10.31
N THR A 3 -13.62 12.59 9.28
CA THR A 3 -13.44 11.86 8.02
C THR A 3 -12.42 10.73 8.22
N PHE A 4 -12.78 9.50 7.86
CA PHE A 4 -11.83 8.41 7.71
C PHE A 4 -12.11 7.73 6.36
N THR A 5 -11.27 8.04 5.38
CA THR A 5 -11.46 7.62 3.98
C THR A 5 -10.16 7.12 3.38
N LEU A 6 -10.28 6.22 2.43
CA LEU A 6 -9.21 5.70 1.58
C LEU A 6 -9.49 6.13 0.14
N THR A 7 -8.54 6.83 -0.50
CA THR A 7 -8.54 7.11 -1.93
C THR A 7 -7.48 6.26 -2.62
N ILE A 8 -7.86 5.51 -3.65
CA ILE A 8 -6.99 4.63 -4.40
C ILE A 8 -6.35 5.43 -5.54
N LEU A 9 -5.05 5.70 -5.45
CA LEU A 9 -4.28 6.40 -6.49
C LEU A 9 -3.64 5.43 -7.47
N GLY A 10 -3.33 4.22 -7.02
CA GLY A 10 -2.83 3.13 -7.84
C GLY A 10 -2.97 1.79 -7.12
N ALA A 11 -3.28 0.74 -7.84
CA ALA A 11 -3.51 -0.61 -7.31
C ALA A 11 -2.88 -1.72 -8.17
N ARG A 12 -2.08 -1.39 -9.19
CA ARG A 12 -1.31 -2.38 -9.95
C ARG A 12 -0.11 -2.84 -9.16
N GLY A 13 0.18 -4.13 -9.28
CA GLY A 13 1.40 -4.74 -8.76
C GLY A 13 2.52 -4.77 -9.79
N SER A 14 3.75 -4.93 -9.31
CA SER A 14 4.97 -5.20 -10.05
C SER A 14 5.38 -4.12 -11.05
N MET A 15 4.47 -3.58 -11.86
CA MET A 15 4.80 -2.60 -12.91
C MET A 15 3.60 -1.73 -13.30
N ALA A 16 3.85 -0.45 -13.52
CA ALA A 16 2.86 0.43 -14.11
C ALA A 16 2.57 0.03 -15.57
N VAL A 17 1.30 0.07 -15.94
CA VAL A 17 0.83 -0.30 -17.27
C VAL A 17 -0.07 0.78 -17.86
N SER A 18 -0.22 0.76 -19.17
CA SER A 18 -1.14 1.62 -19.92
C SER A 18 -2.01 0.76 -20.84
N GLY A 19 -3.01 1.39 -21.45
CA GLY A 19 -3.90 0.71 -22.40
C GLY A 19 -5.36 0.83 -21.99
N GLN A 20 -6.23 0.92 -22.98
CA GLN A 20 -7.67 1.11 -22.77
C GLN A 20 -8.29 -0.08 -22.01
N GLU A 21 -7.75 -1.27 -22.19
CA GLU A 21 -8.19 -2.51 -21.53
C GLU A 21 -7.81 -2.60 -20.05
N ARG A 22 -7.11 -1.58 -19.50
CA ARG A 22 -6.69 -1.46 -18.10
C ARG A 22 -7.11 -0.13 -17.47
N ALA A 23 -7.95 0.64 -18.15
CA ALA A 23 -8.31 2.00 -17.74
C ALA A 23 -9.30 2.03 -16.56
N GLN A 24 -10.17 1.02 -16.43
CA GLN A 24 -11.21 0.97 -15.41
C GLN A 24 -10.63 0.70 -14.00
N PHE A 25 -9.67 -0.21 -13.88
CA PHE A 25 -8.99 -0.50 -12.61
C PHE A 25 -7.73 0.37 -12.42
N GLY A 26 -7.31 1.06 -13.49
CA GLY A 26 -6.13 1.92 -13.50
C GLY A 26 -4.84 1.15 -13.78
N GLY A 27 -3.81 1.88 -14.24
CA GLY A 27 -2.50 1.31 -14.57
C GLY A 27 -1.38 1.73 -13.64
N ALA A 28 -1.64 2.62 -12.68
CA ALA A 28 -0.65 3.09 -11.71
C ALA A 28 -0.41 2.06 -10.61
N THR A 29 0.85 1.97 -10.13
CA THR A 29 1.25 1.04 -9.09
C THR A 29 0.90 1.54 -7.69
N SER A 30 1.02 0.67 -6.70
CA SER A 30 0.56 0.76 -5.31
C SER A 30 0.76 2.13 -4.68
N CYS A 31 -0.32 2.88 -4.52
CA CYS A 31 -0.37 4.12 -3.77
C CYS A 31 -1.80 4.38 -3.28
N TYR A 32 -1.96 4.53 -1.99
CA TYR A 32 -3.27 4.71 -1.36
C TYR A 32 -3.21 5.88 -0.38
N MET A 33 -4.09 6.86 -0.55
CA MET A 33 -4.18 8.03 0.33
C MET A 33 -5.27 7.83 1.36
N VAL A 34 -4.90 7.80 2.63
CA VAL A 34 -5.81 7.72 3.77
C VAL A 34 -5.96 9.09 4.40
N GLN A 35 -7.19 9.60 4.49
CA GLN A 35 -7.53 10.82 5.21
C GLN A 35 -8.19 10.46 6.54
N ALA A 36 -7.57 10.81 7.65
CA ALA A 36 -8.05 10.57 9.02
C ALA A 36 -8.16 11.92 9.78
N GLY A 37 -9.33 12.52 9.78
CA GLY A 37 -9.51 13.90 10.20
C GLY A 37 -8.66 14.85 9.37
N GLU A 38 -7.76 15.62 10.00
CA GLU A 38 -6.82 16.50 9.30
C GLU A 38 -5.51 15.80 8.87
N GLN A 39 -5.27 14.59 9.35
CA GLN A 39 -4.06 13.84 9.04
C GLN A 39 -4.20 13.08 7.72
N THR A 40 -3.20 13.23 6.85
CA THR A 40 -3.06 12.44 5.62
C THR A 40 -1.92 11.44 5.78
N VAL A 41 -2.21 10.18 5.45
CA VAL A 41 -1.24 9.09 5.42
C VAL A 41 -1.31 8.41 4.05
N PHE A 42 -0.18 8.27 3.39
CA PHE A 42 -0.07 7.44 2.19
C PHE A 42 0.45 6.05 2.58
N LEU A 43 -0.15 5.04 2.01
CA LEU A 43 0.34 3.67 2.04
C LEU A 43 0.99 3.41 0.69
N ASP A 44 2.30 3.27 0.71
CA ASP A 44 3.22 3.24 -0.43
C ASP A 44 3.26 4.48 -1.32
N GLY A 45 4.32 4.59 -2.08
CA GLY A 45 4.65 5.68 -2.99
C GLY A 45 4.94 5.19 -4.41
N GLY A 46 4.18 4.21 -4.91
CA GLY A 46 4.25 3.76 -6.29
C GLY A 46 3.87 4.85 -7.29
N SER A 47 3.78 4.52 -8.56
CA SER A 47 3.56 5.52 -9.62
C SER A 47 2.26 6.32 -9.44
N GLY A 48 1.26 5.80 -8.73
CA GLY A 48 0.04 6.53 -8.39
C GLY A 48 0.25 7.79 -7.53
N LEU A 49 1.38 7.89 -6.81
CA LEU A 49 1.70 9.06 -6.00
C LEU A 49 1.85 10.35 -6.82
N ILE A 50 2.14 10.25 -8.12
CA ILE A 50 2.27 11.41 -9.02
C ILE A 50 0.97 12.21 -9.08
N ASP A 51 -0.18 11.54 -8.99
CA ASP A 51 -1.51 12.16 -9.05
C ASP A 51 -2.00 12.67 -7.68
N ALA A 52 -1.21 12.46 -6.62
CA ALA A 52 -1.58 12.91 -5.28
C ALA A 52 -1.56 14.44 -5.17
N PRO A 53 -2.47 15.05 -4.35
CA PRO A 53 -2.38 16.45 -4.02
C PRO A 53 -1.02 16.80 -3.41
N SER A 54 -0.61 18.05 -3.57
CA SER A 54 0.65 18.53 -2.99
C SER A 54 0.46 19.37 -1.73
N GLU A 55 -0.79 19.74 -1.38
CA GLU A 55 -1.12 20.58 -0.23
C GLU A 55 -2.11 19.89 0.69
N PHE A 56 -1.85 19.92 1.98
CA PHE A 56 -2.62 19.24 3.03
C PHE A 56 -2.73 20.14 4.26
N ALA A 57 -3.74 19.91 5.09
CA ALA A 57 -3.95 20.64 6.35
C ALA A 57 -2.84 20.39 7.38
N SER A 58 -2.25 19.18 7.35
CA SER A 58 -1.12 18.79 8.20
C SER A 58 0.04 18.26 7.37
N THR A 59 1.19 18.00 7.98
CA THR A 59 2.29 17.29 7.32
C THR A 59 1.85 15.88 6.96
N PRO A 60 1.83 15.50 5.67
CA PRO A 60 1.51 14.15 5.28
C PRO A 60 2.65 13.19 5.62
N ALA A 61 2.29 11.96 5.92
CA ALA A 61 3.23 10.86 6.09
C ALA A 61 3.08 9.86 4.93
N ILE A 62 4.19 9.33 4.42
CA ILE A 62 4.23 8.23 3.46
C ILE A 62 4.82 7.03 4.20
N LEU A 63 4.07 5.94 4.27
CA LEU A 63 4.45 4.69 4.90
C LEU A 63 4.77 3.67 3.82
N LEU A 64 6.03 3.28 3.69
CA LEU A 64 6.44 2.28 2.72
C LEU A 64 6.33 0.88 3.32
N SER A 65 5.57 0.00 2.67
CA SER A 65 5.48 -1.40 3.08
C SER A 65 6.81 -2.13 2.85
N HIS A 66 7.46 -1.85 1.72
CA HIS A 66 8.79 -2.35 1.35
C HIS A 66 9.37 -1.51 0.19
N LEU A 67 10.53 -1.92 -0.35
CA LEU A 67 11.31 -1.09 -1.29
C LEU A 67 11.34 -1.64 -2.72
N HIS A 68 10.43 -2.52 -3.12
CA HIS A 68 10.26 -2.86 -4.52
C HIS A 68 9.84 -1.63 -5.33
N LEU A 69 10.26 -1.56 -6.59
CA LEU A 69 10.13 -0.35 -7.41
C LEU A 69 8.68 0.12 -7.58
N ASP A 70 7.75 -0.80 -7.70
CA ASP A 70 6.31 -0.48 -7.84
C ASP A 70 5.68 0.13 -6.58
N HIS A 71 6.37 0.10 -5.43
CA HIS A 71 5.95 0.74 -4.18
C HIS A 71 6.65 2.07 -3.90
N ILE A 72 7.72 2.40 -4.65
CA ILE A 72 8.49 3.62 -4.41
C ILE A 72 8.62 4.53 -5.62
N LEU A 73 8.38 4.05 -6.85
CA LEU A 73 8.72 4.73 -8.11
C LEU A 73 8.14 6.15 -8.25
N GLY A 74 7.00 6.43 -7.61
CA GLY A 74 6.36 7.75 -7.65
C GLY A 74 7.06 8.81 -6.78
N LEU A 75 7.87 8.42 -5.79
CA LEU A 75 8.50 9.36 -4.86
C LEU A 75 9.31 10.43 -5.57
N GLY A 76 10.17 10.04 -6.52
CA GLY A 76 11.04 10.96 -7.23
C GLY A 76 10.30 11.98 -8.10
N MET A 77 9.04 11.74 -8.45
CA MET A 77 8.20 12.63 -9.26
C MET A 77 7.06 13.29 -8.48
N TYR A 78 6.96 13.04 -7.18
CA TYR A 78 5.92 13.65 -6.36
C TYR A 78 6.15 15.16 -6.21
N ALA A 79 5.24 15.95 -6.78
CA ALA A 79 5.36 17.40 -6.89
C ALA A 79 5.62 18.10 -5.54
N ARG A 80 5.09 17.57 -4.43
CA ARG A 80 5.28 18.14 -3.09
C ARG A 80 6.75 18.15 -2.66
N LEU A 81 7.53 17.13 -2.99
CA LEU A 81 8.94 17.05 -2.60
C LEU A 81 9.79 18.18 -3.19
N SER A 82 9.36 18.72 -4.33
CA SER A 82 10.03 19.86 -5.00
C SER A 82 9.55 21.24 -4.51
N LYS A 83 8.53 21.30 -3.64
CA LYS A 83 7.97 22.57 -3.15
C LYS A 83 8.67 23.03 -1.88
N LYS A 84 9.43 24.14 -1.97
CA LYS A 84 10.13 24.74 -0.84
C LYS A 84 9.18 25.07 0.32
N GLY A 85 9.57 24.68 1.54
CA GLY A 85 8.83 24.94 2.77
C GLY A 85 7.71 23.93 3.08
N LEU A 86 7.45 22.95 2.19
CA LEU A 86 6.52 21.87 2.47
C LEU A 86 7.27 20.64 3.02
N ARG A 87 6.88 20.24 4.22
CA ARG A 87 7.43 19.05 4.88
C ARG A 87 6.65 17.79 4.49
N THR A 88 7.36 16.70 4.25
CA THR A 88 6.84 15.34 4.07
C THR A 88 7.63 14.37 4.93
N ASP A 89 6.94 13.60 5.75
CA ASP A 89 7.55 12.55 6.58
C ASP A 89 7.43 11.20 5.86
N LEU A 90 8.56 10.53 5.66
CA LEU A 90 8.66 9.26 4.95
C LEU A 90 9.15 8.18 5.92
N TYR A 91 8.35 7.16 6.13
CA TYR A 91 8.67 6.01 7.00
C TYR A 91 9.07 4.82 6.14
N VAL A 92 10.24 4.27 6.41
CA VAL A 92 10.91 3.28 5.55
C VAL A 92 11.21 2.04 6.37
N PRO A 93 10.91 0.84 5.88
CA PRO A 93 11.44 -0.38 6.48
C PRO A 93 12.97 -0.36 6.34
N ALA A 94 13.65 -0.48 7.46
CA ALA A 94 15.11 -0.54 7.53
C ALA A 94 15.51 -1.70 8.44
N GLU A 95 16.63 -2.33 8.13
CA GLU A 95 17.23 -3.32 9.02
C GLU A 95 17.75 -2.66 10.30
N GLU A 96 17.83 -3.40 11.39
CA GLU A 96 18.32 -2.88 12.65
C GLU A 96 19.77 -2.36 12.49
N GLY A 97 19.94 -1.05 12.77
CA GLY A 97 21.23 -0.36 12.63
C GLY A 97 21.49 0.22 11.21
N GLU A 98 20.64 -0.02 10.24
CA GLU A 98 20.72 0.66 8.95
C GLU A 98 20.07 2.05 9.03
N ASP A 99 20.72 3.04 8.40
CA ASP A 99 20.08 4.34 8.20
C ASP A 99 19.00 4.24 7.14
N ALA A 100 17.75 4.57 7.50
CA ALA A 100 16.58 4.47 6.62
C ALA A 100 16.73 5.25 5.30
N SER A 101 17.53 6.34 5.27
CA SER A 101 17.80 7.07 4.04
C SER A 101 18.71 6.28 3.10
N SER A 102 19.65 5.51 3.62
CA SER A 102 20.60 4.72 2.84
C SER A 102 19.91 3.67 1.97
N ALA A 103 18.82 3.08 2.44
CA ALA A 103 18.06 2.11 1.68
C ALA A 103 17.44 2.74 0.42
N LEU A 104 16.87 3.94 0.54
CA LEU A 104 16.31 4.68 -0.60
C LEU A 104 17.39 5.25 -1.52
N ASP A 105 18.53 5.67 -0.99
CA ASP A 105 19.64 6.21 -1.76
C ASP A 105 20.24 5.19 -2.74
N ARG A 106 20.03 3.88 -2.53
CA ARG A 106 20.42 2.84 -3.51
C ARG A 106 19.68 2.98 -4.85
N VAL A 107 18.47 3.55 -4.83
CA VAL A 107 17.63 3.78 -6.01
C VAL A 107 17.62 5.25 -6.39
N TYR A 108 17.41 6.13 -5.41
CA TYR A 108 17.32 7.58 -5.60
C TYR A 108 18.69 8.25 -5.47
N SER A 109 19.59 7.93 -6.40
CA SER A 109 20.89 8.56 -6.56
C SER A 109 21.45 8.28 -7.97
N PRO A 110 22.40 9.08 -8.48
CA PRO A 110 23.09 8.76 -9.73
C PRO A 110 23.76 7.37 -9.68
N PRO A 111 23.72 6.57 -10.76
CA PRO A 111 23.20 6.94 -12.09
C PRO A 111 21.70 6.65 -12.29
N TYR A 112 20.99 6.09 -11.30
CA TYR A 112 19.60 5.64 -11.46
C TYR A 112 18.58 6.76 -11.33
N TRP A 113 18.87 7.75 -10.48
CA TRP A 113 18.05 8.93 -10.28
C TRP A 113 18.95 10.18 -10.14
N PRO A 114 18.51 11.38 -10.61
CA PRO A 114 19.39 12.56 -10.60
C PRO A 114 19.68 13.13 -9.22
N LEU A 115 18.76 12.95 -8.24
CA LEU A 115 18.83 13.53 -6.91
C LEU A 115 18.47 12.49 -5.83
N ARG A 116 19.10 12.57 -4.66
CA ARG A 116 18.58 11.88 -3.47
C ARG A 116 17.30 12.54 -3.00
N LEU A 117 16.42 11.78 -2.32
CA LEU A 117 15.15 12.33 -1.84
C LEU A 117 15.34 13.49 -0.86
N GLY A 118 16.39 13.47 -0.03
CA GLY A 118 16.76 14.57 0.86
C GLY A 118 17.33 15.82 0.18
N GLU A 119 17.64 15.78 -1.13
CA GLU A 119 18.17 16.91 -1.90
C GLU A 119 17.08 17.71 -2.62
N TYR A 120 15.82 17.28 -2.53
CA TYR A 120 14.68 18.02 -3.09
C TYR A 120 14.46 19.34 -2.32
N ALA A 121 13.83 20.33 -2.95
CA ALA A 121 13.61 21.65 -2.35
C ALA A 121 12.64 21.66 -1.16
N GLY A 122 11.81 20.62 -1.01
CA GLY A 122 10.96 20.39 0.16
C GLY A 122 11.74 19.88 1.37
N ASP A 123 11.14 19.92 2.56
CA ASP A 123 11.69 19.32 3.79
C ASP A 123 11.28 17.84 3.85
N VAL A 124 12.08 16.96 3.23
CA VAL A 124 11.84 15.51 3.24
C VAL A 124 12.55 14.90 4.42
N ARG A 125 11.78 14.33 5.37
CA ARG A 125 12.34 13.66 6.54
C ARG A 125 12.08 12.17 6.48
N ILE A 126 13.15 11.39 6.62
CA ILE A 126 13.13 9.93 6.50
C ILE A 126 13.33 9.32 7.88
N PHE A 127 12.44 8.41 8.26
CA PHE A 127 12.41 7.74 9.55
C PHE A 127 12.33 6.22 9.36
N PRO A 128 12.99 5.44 10.23
CA PRO A 128 12.73 4.01 10.28
C PRO A 128 11.32 3.75 10.87
N PHE A 129 10.73 2.63 10.53
CA PHE A 129 9.51 2.16 11.18
C PHE A 129 9.76 1.72 12.62
N SER A 130 8.74 1.93 13.47
CA SER A 130 8.56 1.24 14.74
C SER A 130 7.38 0.27 14.64
N SER A 131 7.38 -0.79 15.42
CA SER A 131 6.27 -1.76 15.47
C SER A 131 4.92 -1.13 15.87
N SER A 132 4.97 -0.01 16.61
CA SER A 132 3.82 0.82 16.95
C SER A 132 4.25 2.29 17.10
N MET A 133 3.51 3.20 16.46
CA MET A 133 3.75 4.64 16.52
C MET A 133 2.48 5.45 16.29
N ARG A 134 2.55 6.77 16.48
CA ARG A 134 1.44 7.69 16.17
C ARG A 134 1.86 8.71 15.13
N ILE A 135 0.94 8.97 14.21
CA ILE A 135 1.03 10.06 13.23
C ILE A 135 -0.20 10.93 13.44
N GLY A 136 -0.01 12.06 14.12
CA GLY A 136 -1.15 12.83 14.63
C GLY A 136 -2.05 11.97 15.52
N ASN A 137 -3.32 11.86 15.17
CA ASN A 137 -4.31 11.05 15.90
C ASN A 137 -4.42 9.61 15.39
N VAL A 138 -3.66 9.23 14.37
CA VAL A 138 -3.67 7.88 13.80
C VAL A 138 -2.68 7.00 14.57
N LEU A 139 -3.15 5.88 15.11
CA LEU A 139 -2.28 4.81 15.59
C LEU A 139 -1.86 3.96 14.40
N VAL A 140 -0.56 3.74 14.25
CA VAL A 140 0.05 2.90 13.22
C VAL A 140 0.69 1.71 13.93
N GLU A 141 0.30 0.50 13.53
CA GLU A 141 0.89 -0.75 14.00
C GLU A 141 1.41 -1.52 12.78
N THR A 142 2.57 -2.14 12.92
CA THR A 142 3.18 -2.89 11.80
C THR A 142 3.61 -4.29 12.24
N MET A 143 3.61 -5.21 11.30
CA MET A 143 4.21 -6.52 11.46
C MET A 143 4.94 -6.97 10.20
N PRO A 144 6.06 -7.70 10.31
CA PRO A 144 6.69 -8.33 9.16
C PRO A 144 5.76 -9.35 8.51
N GLY A 145 5.61 -9.25 7.20
CA GLY A 145 4.89 -10.18 6.34
C GLY A 145 5.81 -11.19 5.65
N ALA A 146 5.23 -12.04 4.82
CA ALA A 146 5.94 -13.07 4.05
C ALA A 146 6.05 -12.65 2.59
N HIS A 147 7.20 -12.09 2.21
CA HIS A 147 7.52 -11.65 0.86
C HIS A 147 9.04 -11.68 0.62
N PRO A 148 9.52 -12.04 -0.58
CA PRO A 148 10.95 -11.96 -0.91
C PRO A 148 11.50 -10.55 -0.73
N GLY A 149 12.55 -10.38 0.06
CA GLY A 149 13.10 -9.06 0.42
C GLY A 149 12.43 -8.38 1.63
N GLY A 150 11.38 -9.00 2.20
CA GLY A 150 10.62 -8.47 3.34
C GLY A 150 9.52 -7.49 2.89
N CYS A 151 8.44 -7.46 3.66
CA CYS A 151 7.32 -6.52 3.51
C CYS A 151 6.68 -6.30 4.88
N LEU A 152 6.13 -5.12 5.14
CA LEU A 152 5.36 -4.83 6.34
C LEU A 152 3.86 -4.82 6.03
N ALA A 153 3.08 -5.56 6.82
CA ALA A 153 1.66 -5.27 6.94
C ALA A 153 1.48 -4.09 7.91
N ILE A 154 0.59 -3.17 7.57
CA ILE A 154 0.38 -1.89 8.28
C ILE A 154 -1.09 -1.77 8.67
N LYS A 155 -1.36 -1.57 9.97
CA LYS A 155 -2.69 -1.26 10.47
C LYS A 155 -2.76 0.22 10.85
N LEU A 156 -3.79 0.90 10.36
CA LEU A 156 -4.14 2.26 10.76
C LEU A 156 -5.41 2.23 11.59
N THR A 157 -5.36 2.81 12.79
CA THR A 157 -6.54 2.95 13.66
C THR A 157 -6.82 4.43 13.94
N PHE A 158 -8.07 4.85 13.71
CA PHE A 158 -8.55 6.20 13.93
C PHE A 158 -9.99 6.19 14.45
N GLU A 159 -10.24 6.84 15.60
CA GLU A 159 -11.56 6.94 16.24
C GLU A 159 -12.30 5.59 16.36
N GLY A 160 -11.58 4.53 16.72
CA GLY A 160 -12.14 3.20 16.95
C GLY A 160 -12.42 2.39 15.67
N LYS A 161 -12.11 2.92 14.50
CA LYS A 161 -12.16 2.22 13.21
C LYS A 161 -10.77 1.85 12.74
N SER A 162 -10.64 0.79 11.97
CA SER A 162 -9.34 0.32 11.49
C SER A 162 -9.34 -0.12 10.04
N LEU A 163 -8.20 0.15 9.39
CA LEU A 163 -7.83 -0.32 8.06
C LEU A 163 -6.52 -1.10 8.18
N VAL A 164 -6.45 -2.27 7.55
CA VAL A 164 -5.22 -3.07 7.45
C VAL A 164 -4.78 -3.13 5.99
N TYR A 165 -3.53 -2.76 5.73
CA TYR A 165 -2.87 -2.84 4.45
C TYR A 165 -1.84 -3.97 4.49
N ALA A 166 -2.08 -5.01 3.74
CA ALA A 166 -1.24 -6.20 3.65
C ALA A 166 -1.02 -6.56 2.16
N THR A 167 -0.25 -5.72 1.48
CA THR A 167 0.21 -5.96 0.10
C THR A 167 1.36 -6.96 0.09
N ASP A 168 1.58 -7.61 -1.04
CA ASP A 168 2.76 -8.46 -1.26
C ASP A 168 2.93 -9.48 -0.14
N GLN A 169 1.95 -10.37 -0.07
CA GLN A 169 1.88 -11.39 0.97
C GLN A 169 1.68 -12.78 0.37
N GLU A 170 2.54 -13.69 0.75
CA GLU A 170 2.38 -15.14 0.59
C GLU A 170 2.51 -15.78 1.97
N PRO A 171 1.49 -15.62 2.87
CA PRO A 171 1.66 -15.95 4.27
C PRO A 171 1.71 -17.47 4.48
N ASP A 172 2.73 -17.92 5.19
CA ASP A 172 2.80 -19.25 5.78
C ASP A 172 1.92 -19.39 7.03
N GLY A 173 1.90 -20.57 7.63
CA GLY A 173 1.01 -20.87 8.77
C GLY A 173 1.23 -19.94 9.97
N GLU A 174 2.45 -19.53 10.30
CA GLU A 174 2.78 -18.63 11.40
C GLU A 174 2.45 -17.17 11.05
N THR A 175 2.92 -16.71 9.91
CA THR A 175 2.69 -15.36 9.42
C THR A 175 1.20 -15.10 9.20
N LEU A 176 0.45 -16.08 8.69
CA LEU A 176 -0.99 -16.01 8.53
C LEU A 176 -1.72 -15.84 9.88
N GLY A 177 -1.25 -16.52 10.94
CA GLY A 177 -1.81 -16.38 12.29
C GLY A 177 -1.63 -14.96 12.83
N ARG A 178 -0.41 -14.43 12.76
CA ARG A 178 -0.07 -13.07 13.18
C ARG A 178 -0.81 -12.00 12.37
N LEU A 179 -0.97 -12.21 11.07
CA LEU A 179 -1.70 -11.29 10.20
C LEU A 179 -3.20 -11.29 10.52
N ALA A 180 -3.78 -12.46 10.84
CA ALA A 180 -5.16 -12.55 11.30
C ALA A 180 -5.38 -11.81 12.64
N ASP A 181 -4.41 -11.87 13.56
CA ASP A 181 -4.45 -11.13 14.82
C ASP A 181 -4.35 -9.61 14.58
N LEU A 182 -3.46 -9.15 13.71
CA LEU A 182 -3.34 -7.73 13.33
C LEU A 182 -4.63 -7.22 12.70
N ALA A 183 -5.23 -8.02 11.80
CA ALA A 183 -6.43 -7.67 11.02
C ALA A 183 -7.75 -7.95 11.78
N LYS A 184 -7.67 -8.41 13.03
CA LYS A 184 -8.86 -8.78 13.80
C LYS A 184 -9.89 -7.66 13.82
N ASP A 185 -11.14 -7.99 13.42
CA ASP A 185 -12.32 -7.13 13.37
C ASP A 185 -12.12 -5.81 12.60
N ALA A 186 -11.17 -5.75 11.64
CA ALA A 186 -10.90 -4.56 10.85
C ALA A 186 -12.12 -4.11 10.04
N ASP A 187 -12.33 -2.79 9.93
CA ASP A 187 -13.40 -2.22 9.10
C ASP A 187 -13.09 -2.40 7.60
N LEU A 188 -11.80 -2.42 7.23
CA LEU A 188 -11.33 -2.72 5.88
C LEU A 188 -10.01 -3.49 5.94
N LEU A 189 -9.96 -4.65 5.31
CA LEU A 189 -8.75 -5.38 4.99
C LEU A 189 -8.41 -5.12 3.52
N MET A 190 -7.22 -4.61 3.24
CA MET A 190 -6.63 -4.50 1.90
C MET A 190 -5.60 -5.61 1.79
N PHE A 191 -5.80 -6.52 0.85
CA PHE A 191 -4.94 -7.71 0.74
C PHE A 191 -4.56 -8.01 -0.70
N ASP A 192 -3.37 -8.59 -0.89
CA ASP A 192 -2.85 -9.04 -2.18
C ASP A 192 -3.84 -9.98 -2.89
N GLY A 193 -4.08 -9.72 -4.14
CA GLY A 193 -4.97 -10.50 -5.02
C GLY A 193 -4.40 -10.62 -6.42
N GLN A 194 -3.06 -10.67 -6.54
CA GLN A 194 -2.36 -10.64 -7.84
C GLN A 194 -2.67 -11.88 -8.67
N PHE A 195 -2.63 -13.04 -8.07
CA PHE A 195 -2.74 -14.31 -8.77
C PHE A 195 -4.19 -14.82 -8.83
N THR A 196 -4.47 -15.70 -9.78
CA THR A 196 -5.58 -16.65 -9.68
C THR A 196 -5.14 -17.84 -8.80
N ASP A 197 -6.09 -18.64 -8.32
CA ASP A 197 -5.77 -19.82 -7.50
C ASP A 197 -4.80 -20.76 -8.21
N ALA A 198 -4.97 -20.97 -9.52
CA ALA A 198 -4.08 -21.79 -10.31
C ALA A 198 -2.67 -21.19 -10.47
N GLU A 199 -2.57 -19.86 -10.58
CA GLU A 199 -1.30 -19.17 -10.65
C GLU A 199 -0.57 -19.18 -9.30
N ALA A 200 -1.28 -19.02 -8.18
CA ALA A 200 -0.69 -19.06 -6.84
C ALA A 200 0.00 -20.41 -6.57
N GLU A 201 -0.67 -21.51 -6.94
CA GLU A 201 -0.07 -22.84 -6.81
C GLU A 201 1.22 -23.01 -7.65
N MET A 202 1.22 -22.48 -8.89
CA MET A 202 2.38 -22.57 -9.80
C MET A 202 3.51 -21.62 -9.44
N LYS A 203 3.19 -20.48 -8.83
CA LYS A 203 4.12 -19.39 -8.52
C LYS A 203 4.45 -19.29 -7.03
N LYS A 204 4.39 -20.41 -6.33
CA LYS A 204 4.72 -20.47 -4.91
C LYS A 204 6.15 -19.97 -4.65
N GLY A 205 6.31 -19.10 -3.65
CA GLY A 205 7.59 -18.46 -3.32
C GLY A 205 7.82 -17.12 -4.05
N PHE A 206 6.86 -16.65 -4.87
CA PHE A 206 6.93 -15.33 -5.50
C PHE A 206 6.44 -14.20 -4.58
N GLY A 207 5.81 -14.53 -3.45
CA GLY A 207 5.41 -13.56 -2.44
C GLY A 207 4.06 -12.91 -2.67
N HIS A 208 3.15 -13.56 -3.40
CA HIS A 208 1.81 -13.05 -3.71
C HIS A 208 0.72 -14.09 -3.49
N SER A 209 -0.51 -13.62 -3.31
CA SER A 209 -1.68 -14.43 -2.99
C SER A 209 -2.77 -14.38 -4.08
N ALA A 210 -3.74 -15.28 -3.92
CA ALA A 210 -4.97 -15.31 -4.70
C ALA A 210 -6.18 -14.79 -3.90
N PRO A 211 -7.28 -14.39 -4.57
CA PRO A 211 -8.51 -13.96 -3.90
C PRO A 211 -9.08 -14.97 -2.90
N SER A 212 -8.98 -16.28 -3.15
CA SER A 212 -9.46 -17.31 -2.22
C SER A 212 -8.71 -17.27 -0.87
N GLU A 213 -7.39 -17.02 -0.89
CA GLU A 213 -6.56 -16.89 0.32
C GLU A 213 -6.91 -15.61 1.08
N ALA A 214 -7.13 -14.51 0.36
CA ALA A 214 -7.58 -13.24 0.93
C ALA A 214 -8.95 -13.36 1.61
N ILE A 215 -9.89 -14.07 1.00
CA ILE A 215 -11.23 -14.34 1.55
C ILE A 215 -11.13 -15.21 2.80
N ALA A 216 -10.32 -16.27 2.77
CA ALA A 216 -10.09 -17.13 3.94
C ALA A 216 -9.48 -16.35 5.11
N LEU A 217 -8.55 -15.41 4.84
CA LEU A 217 -8.02 -14.51 5.87
C LEU A 217 -9.10 -13.57 6.41
N MET A 218 -9.91 -12.94 5.54
CA MET A 218 -11.02 -12.06 5.95
C MET A 218 -11.98 -12.79 6.90
N GLU A 219 -12.38 -14.01 6.55
CA GLU A 219 -13.27 -14.84 7.39
C GLU A 219 -12.62 -15.19 8.74
N ARG A 220 -11.34 -15.57 8.71
CA ARG A 220 -10.57 -15.93 9.91
C ARG A 220 -10.42 -14.77 10.88
N CYS A 221 -10.15 -13.57 10.39
CA CYS A 221 -9.92 -12.38 11.23
C CYS A 221 -11.19 -11.59 11.55
N GLY A 222 -12.32 -11.89 10.90
CA GLY A 222 -13.59 -11.18 11.10
C GLY A 222 -13.62 -9.77 10.50
N ALA A 223 -12.74 -9.47 9.51
CA ALA A 223 -12.75 -8.18 8.84
C ALA A 223 -14.07 -7.97 8.09
N LYS A 224 -14.63 -6.74 8.16
CA LYS A 224 -15.97 -6.45 7.64
C LYS A 224 -16.01 -6.37 6.12
N ARG A 225 -14.94 -5.88 5.50
CA ARG A 225 -14.80 -5.70 4.05
C ARG A 225 -13.40 -6.09 3.61
N LEU A 226 -13.29 -6.65 2.42
CA LEU A 226 -12.03 -6.97 1.76
C LEU A 226 -11.89 -6.17 0.46
N LEU A 227 -10.76 -5.50 0.31
CA LEU A 227 -10.33 -4.84 -0.92
C LEU A 227 -9.13 -5.60 -1.47
N LEU A 228 -9.33 -6.31 -2.58
CA LEU A 228 -8.26 -6.97 -3.31
C LEU A 228 -7.43 -5.93 -4.05
N ILE A 229 -6.13 -5.94 -3.81
CA ILE A 229 -5.16 -4.97 -4.32
C ILE A 229 -4.04 -5.68 -5.07
N HIS A 230 -3.08 -4.93 -5.58
CA HIS A 230 -1.87 -5.45 -6.22
C HIS A 230 -2.16 -6.28 -7.47
N HIS A 231 -3.04 -5.75 -8.37
CA HIS A 231 -3.47 -6.47 -9.57
C HIS A 231 -2.31 -6.80 -10.50
N ASP A 232 -2.25 -8.03 -10.99
CA ASP A 232 -1.27 -8.46 -12.00
C ASP A 232 -1.25 -7.47 -13.17
N PRO A 233 -0.08 -6.94 -13.58
CA PRO A 233 0.03 -5.93 -14.64
C PRO A 233 -0.48 -6.40 -16.01
N LEU A 234 -0.47 -7.70 -16.25
CA LEU A 234 -0.99 -8.29 -17.49
C LEU A 234 -2.49 -8.50 -17.48
N ARG A 235 -3.16 -8.41 -16.32
CA ARG A 235 -4.61 -8.63 -16.18
C ARG A 235 -5.39 -7.46 -16.77
N THR A 236 -6.32 -7.76 -17.68
CA THR A 236 -7.24 -6.75 -18.23
C THR A 236 -8.41 -6.46 -17.29
N ASP A 237 -9.08 -5.32 -17.49
CA ASP A 237 -10.29 -4.95 -16.75
C ASP A 237 -11.38 -6.01 -16.85
N ALA A 238 -11.55 -6.60 -18.03
CA ALA A 238 -12.54 -7.66 -18.25
C ALA A 238 -12.23 -8.92 -17.40
N GLN A 239 -10.95 -9.26 -17.24
CA GLN A 239 -10.55 -10.41 -16.43
C GLN A 239 -10.74 -10.13 -14.93
N ILE A 240 -10.44 -8.90 -14.45
CA ILE A 240 -10.66 -8.52 -13.06
C ILE A 240 -12.17 -8.49 -12.76
N LEU A 241 -12.98 -7.91 -13.65
CA LEU A 241 -14.46 -7.91 -13.52
C LEU A 241 -15.03 -9.32 -13.45
N ALA A 242 -14.55 -10.21 -14.31
CA ALA A 242 -14.99 -11.61 -14.30
C ALA A 242 -14.63 -12.33 -12.99
N ALA A 243 -13.43 -12.06 -12.44
CA ALA A 243 -13.01 -12.59 -11.13
C ALA A 243 -13.90 -12.03 -9.99
N GLU A 244 -14.18 -10.72 -9.99
CA GLU A 244 -15.06 -10.08 -9.00
C GLU A 244 -16.48 -10.66 -9.05
N GLN A 245 -17.02 -10.86 -10.25
CA GLN A 245 -18.33 -11.48 -10.44
C GLN A 245 -18.37 -12.95 -9.99
N ALA A 246 -17.29 -13.70 -10.24
CA ALA A 246 -17.19 -15.10 -9.81
C ALA A 246 -17.10 -15.24 -8.27
N ILE A 247 -16.47 -14.27 -7.58
CA ILE A 247 -16.46 -14.21 -6.11
C ILE A 247 -17.88 -14.01 -5.57
N GLY A 248 -18.66 -13.08 -6.13
CA GLY A 248 -20.08 -12.89 -5.81
C GLY A 248 -20.38 -12.43 -4.37
N LEU A 249 -19.39 -11.95 -3.61
CA LEU A 249 -19.55 -11.46 -2.23
C LEU A 249 -19.62 -9.92 -2.23
N GLU A 250 -20.68 -9.34 -1.66
CA GLU A 250 -20.91 -7.89 -1.66
C GLU A 250 -19.84 -7.09 -0.90
N ASN A 251 -19.20 -7.71 0.08
CA ASN A 251 -18.16 -7.09 0.92
C ASN A 251 -16.72 -7.39 0.41
N VAL A 252 -16.56 -8.04 -0.75
CA VAL A 252 -15.28 -8.34 -1.38
C VAL A 252 -15.26 -7.70 -2.77
N ARG A 253 -14.25 -6.90 -3.05
CA ARG A 253 -14.07 -6.28 -4.37
C ARG A 253 -12.63 -6.00 -4.71
N PHE A 254 -12.33 -5.79 -5.96
CA PHE A 254 -11.04 -5.32 -6.43
C PHE A 254 -10.94 -3.78 -6.39
N ALA A 255 -9.76 -3.26 -6.02
CA ALA A 255 -9.49 -1.83 -5.96
C ALA A 255 -9.55 -1.18 -7.35
N ARG A 256 -10.17 -0.01 -7.45
CA ARG A 256 -10.25 0.80 -8.69
C ARG A 256 -9.57 2.14 -8.45
N ALA A 257 -8.61 2.50 -9.30
CA ALA A 257 -7.95 3.81 -9.22
C ALA A 257 -8.98 4.94 -9.36
N GLY A 258 -8.80 6.01 -8.59
CA GLY A 258 -9.69 7.16 -8.52
C GLY A 258 -10.87 7.02 -7.56
N GLU A 259 -11.10 5.82 -7.01
CA GLU A 259 -12.20 5.60 -6.07
C GLU A 259 -11.84 6.05 -4.65
N THR A 260 -12.84 6.59 -3.93
CA THR A 260 -12.75 6.92 -2.50
C THR A 260 -13.73 6.09 -1.69
N ILE A 261 -13.23 5.38 -0.69
CA ILE A 261 -13.97 4.48 0.21
C ILE A 261 -14.03 5.12 1.60
N ARG A 262 -15.20 5.16 2.21
CA ARG A 262 -15.35 5.50 3.63
C ARG A 262 -15.09 4.27 4.49
N ILE A 263 -14.24 4.45 5.51
CA ILE A 263 -13.93 3.42 6.51
C ILE A 263 -14.96 3.48 7.66
#